data_6779d2fc06800cf71c411f9fd244f98f
#
_entry.id   6779d2fc06800cf71c411f9fd244f98f
#
_cell.length_a   1.000
_cell.length_b   1.000
_cell.length_c   1.000
_cell.angle_alpha   90.00
_cell.angle_beta   90.00
_cell.angle_gamma   90.00
#
_symmetry.space_group_name_H-M   'P 1'
#
loop_
_entity.id
_entity.type
_entity.pdbx_description
1 polymer ?
#
loop_
_entity_poly.entity_id
_entity_poly.type
_entity_poly.pdbx_seq_one_letter_code
_entity_poly.pdbx_strand_id
1 'polypeptide(L)'
;ADPAAPAADPAAPAADPAASAAPARPLNRTNPLVLGIETSCDETGIGIVRGTTLLSNTIASSMDEHARYGGVVPEVAARAHLEEMVPAIHAAVAEAGIRLDEIDAIAVTSGPGLAGALMVGVGAAKSLAVALDVPIYAVNHLVGHVGADLLRGEGVDTDAPLEYPTIALLVSGGHTSLLLVRDLVSDVELLGETIDDAAGEAFDKVARVLGLPYPGGPQIDRVAATGNPTAIRFPRGLSHQKDVAKHRYDFSFSGLKTSVARWVEQKRDSGETVPINDVAASFREAVVDVLLTKAVAACTDLGVPRLLLGGGVIANARLRQVAQERTDAAGIALRIPPLSLCTDNGAMIAALGAQLIMAGRAPSTLDFGADSTLPVGLIQA
;
A
#
# COMPACT_ATOMS: atom_id res chain seq x y z
N ALA A 1 -77.02 -5.41 -3.04
CA ALA A 1 -76.12 -6.42 -2.50
C ALA A 1 -74.68 -5.92 -2.60
N ASP A 2 -74.20 -5.52 -1.48
CA ASP A 2 -72.84 -4.97 -1.31
C ASP A 2 -71.87 -6.14 -1.03
N PRO A 3 -70.71 -6.27 -1.68
CA PRO A 3 -69.79 -7.35 -1.38
C PRO A 3 -68.95 -7.01 -0.11
N ALA A 4 -68.88 -7.99 0.76
CA ALA A 4 -68.18 -7.93 2.05
C ALA A 4 -66.68 -7.66 1.90
N ALA A 5 -66.12 -6.80 2.78
CA ALA A 5 -64.70 -6.53 2.92
C ALA A 5 -63.96 -7.78 3.41
N PRO A 6 -62.69 -8.03 2.92
CA PRO A 6 -61.88 -9.14 3.43
C PRO A 6 -61.43 -8.91 4.87
N ALA A 7 -61.42 -9.99 5.64
CA ALA A 7 -60.96 -10.01 7.04
C ALA A 7 -59.47 -9.64 7.15
N ALA A 8 -59.17 -8.86 8.16
CA ALA A 8 -57.79 -8.45 8.53
C ALA A 8 -56.96 -9.69 9.00
N ASP A 9 -55.79 -9.84 8.44
CA ASP A 9 -54.79 -10.85 8.81
C ASP A 9 -54.34 -10.58 10.28
N PRO A 10 -54.13 -11.61 11.10
CA PRO A 10 -53.65 -11.41 12.48
C PRO A 10 -52.20 -10.92 12.47
N ALA A 11 -51.97 -9.82 13.19
CA ALA A 11 -50.69 -9.18 13.35
C ALA A 11 -49.61 -10.23 13.81
N ALA A 12 -48.50 -10.26 13.10
CA ALA A 12 -47.32 -11.01 13.53
C ALA A 12 -46.88 -10.58 14.93
N PRO A 13 -46.44 -11.51 15.81
CA PRO A 13 -45.98 -11.18 17.15
C PRO A 13 -44.82 -10.19 17.09
N ALA A 14 -44.91 -9.11 17.87
CA ALA A 14 -43.84 -8.16 18.04
C ALA A 14 -42.59 -8.88 18.55
N ALA A 15 -41.44 -8.71 17.86
CA ALA A 15 -40.15 -9.25 18.29
C ALA A 15 -39.82 -8.64 19.69
N ASP A 16 -39.51 -9.51 20.63
CA ASP A 16 -39.12 -9.16 22.01
C ASP A 16 -37.78 -8.36 21.94
N PRO A 17 -37.74 -7.10 22.40
CA PRO A 17 -36.53 -6.29 22.41
C PRO A 17 -35.50 -6.73 23.46
N ALA A 18 -35.76 -7.81 24.20
CA ALA A 18 -34.90 -8.38 25.20
C ALA A 18 -34.20 -9.69 24.75
N ALA A 19 -33.97 -9.90 23.43
CA ALA A 19 -33.03 -10.91 23.01
C ALA A 19 -31.66 -10.51 23.55
N SER A 20 -31.26 -11.13 24.67
CA SER A 20 -29.99 -10.99 25.35
C SER A 20 -28.85 -11.05 24.33
N ALA A 21 -28.19 -9.92 24.10
CA ALA A 21 -26.91 -9.93 23.40
C ALA A 21 -26.00 -10.89 24.14
N ALA A 22 -25.50 -11.90 23.46
CA ALA A 22 -24.48 -12.78 24.01
C ALA A 22 -23.32 -11.88 24.52
N PRO A 23 -22.70 -12.19 25.67
CA PRO A 23 -21.60 -11.35 26.16
C PRO A 23 -20.53 -11.25 25.10
N ALA A 24 -20.11 -10.01 24.78
CA ALA A 24 -19.07 -9.74 23.79
C ALA A 24 -17.87 -10.65 24.07
N ARG A 25 -17.42 -11.37 23.05
CA ARG A 25 -16.28 -12.30 23.17
C ARG A 25 -15.04 -11.51 23.61
N PRO A 26 -14.32 -11.94 24.66
CA PRO A 26 -13.15 -11.22 25.11
C PRO A 26 -12.07 -11.21 24.00
N LEU A 27 -11.55 -10.01 23.67
CA LEU A 27 -10.53 -9.82 22.65
C LEU A 27 -9.25 -10.61 23.02
N ASN A 28 -8.82 -11.51 22.13
CA ASN A 28 -7.57 -12.23 22.28
C ASN A 28 -6.38 -11.29 22.00
N ARG A 29 -5.77 -10.76 23.06
CA ARG A 29 -4.68 -9.79 22.95
C ARG A 29 -3.30 -10.42 22.70
N THR A 30 -3.16 -11.71 22.83
CA THR A 30 -1.86 -12.39 22.65
C THR A 30 -1.67 -12.96 21.25
N ASN A 31 -2.75 -13.37 20.61
CA ASN A 31 -2.74 -13.96 19.26
C ASN A 31 -4.07 -13.69 18.56
N PRO A 32 -4.41 -12.41 18.28
CA PRO A 32 -5.70 -12.02 17.74
C PRO A 32 -5.89 -12.52 16.30
N LEU A 33 -7.11 -12.92 15.97
CA LEU A 33 -7.55 -13.21 14.60
C LEU A 33 -8.13 -11.93 14.00
N VAL A 34 -7.40 -11.30 13.10
CA VAL A 34 -7.73 -9.98 12.54
C VAL A 34 -8.03 -10.10 11.06
N LEU A 35 -9.16 -9.51 10.62
CA LEU A 35 -9.48 -9.27 9.23
C LEU A 35 -9.06 -7.84 8.87
N GLY A 36 -8.21 -7.70 7.86
CA GLY A 36 -7.75 -6.42 7.31
C GLY A 36 -8.43 -6.08 6.01
N ILE A 37 -8.82 -4.82 5.86
CA ILE A 37 -9.43 -4.26 4.65
C ILE A 37 -8.57 -3.12 4.13
N GLU A 38 -8.10 -3.26 2.89
CA GLU A 38 -7.31 -2.26 2.15
C GLU A 38 -8.05 -1.84 0.88
N THR A 39 -8.31 -0.54 0.74
CA THR A 39 -8.96 0.05 -0.43
C THR A 39 -8.45 1.46 -0.74
N SER A 40 -7.18 1.74 -0.46
CA SER A 40 -6.65 3.11 -0.61
C SER A 40 -6.48 3.57 -2.06
N CYS A 41 -6.36 2.65 -3.01
CA CYS A 41 -6.11 2.95 -4.43
C CYS A 41 -6.99 2.10 -5.36
N ASP A 42 -6.44 1.14 -6.08
CA ASP A 42 -7.14 0.35 -7.12
C ASP A 42 -7.22 -1.16 -6.79
N GLU A 43 -6.64 -1.60 -5.69
CA GLU A 43 -6.76 -2.96 -5.17
C GLU A 43 -7.77 -3.04 -4.03
N THR A 44 -8.71 -3.99 -4.13
CA THR A 44 -9.54 -4.42 -3.00
C THR A 44 -8.82 -5.56 -2.30
N GLY A 45 -8.13 -5.25 -1.22
CA GLY A 45 -7.36 -6.21 -0.44
C GLY A 45 -8.08 -6.66 0.81
N ILE A 46 -8.27 -7.98 0.97
CA ILE A 46 -8.78 -8.59 2.19
C ILE A 46 -7.76 -9.60 2.71
N GLY A 47 -7.25 -9.36 3.91
CA GLY A 47 -6.28 -10.25 4.53
C GLY A 47 -6.73 -10.75 5.89
N ILE A 48 -6.37 -11.97 6.24
CA ILE A 48 -6.66 -12.54 7.56
C ILE A 48 -5.37 -13.02 8.16
N VAL A 49 -5.09 -12.55 9.38
CA VAL A 49 -3.91 -12.93 10.13
C VAL A 49 -4.28 -13.41 11.52
N ARG A 50 -3.48 -14.32 12.09
CA ARG A 50 -3.54 -14.72 13.48
C ARG A 50 -2.23 -14.31 14.17
N GLY A 51 -2.27 -13.23 14.93
CA GLY A 51 -1.06 -12.57 15.45
C GLY A 51 -0.17 -12.08 14.29
N THR A 52 0.94 -12.78 14.03
CA THR A 52 1.81 -12.52 12.85
C THR A 52 1.68 -13.59 11.77
N THR A 53 0.87 -14.64 11.99
CA THR A 53 0.70 -15.72 11.01
C THR A 53 -0.30 -15.30 9.93
N LEU A 54 0.13 -15.27 8.69
CA LEU A 54 -0.71 -15.05 7.52
C LEU A 54 -1.58 -16.28 7.28
N LEU A 55 -2.91 -16.11 7.22
CA LEU A 55 -3.86 -17.17 6.90
C LEU A 55 -4.44 -17.01 5.49
N SER A 56 -4.69 -15.78 5.04
CA SER A 56 -5.12 -15.50 3.67
C SER A 56 -4.78 -14.06 3.26
N ASN A 57 -4.61 -13.85 1.96
CA ASN A 57 -4.38 -12.52 1.38
C ASN A 57 -5.00 -12.44 -0.02
N THR A 58 -6.28 -12.16 -0.08
CA THR A 58 -7.06 -12.04 -1.32
C THR A 58 -6.98 -10.60 -1.85
N ILE A 59 -6.62 -10.46 -3.12
CA ILE A 59 -6.53 -9.16 -3.80
C ILE A 59 -7.38 -9.24 -5.06
N ALA A 60 -8.36 -8.34 -5.20
CA ALA A 60 -9.07 -8.08 -6.43
C ALA A 60 -8.60 -6.73 -6.99
N SER A 61 -7.98 -6.73 -8.17
CA SER A 61 -7.42 -5.52 -8.79
C SER A 61 -8.34 -5.02 -9.90
N SER A 62 -8.61 -3.72 -9.90
CA SER A 62 -9.31 -3.03 -10.98
C SER A 62 -8.38 -2.46 -12.06
N MET A 63 -7.13 -2.91 -12.10
CA MET A 63 -6.09 -2.42 -13.02
C MET A 63 -6.49 -2.51 -14.49
N ASP A 64 -7.17 -3.58 -14.91
CA ASP A 64 -7.63 -3.76 -16.30
C ASP A 64 -8.67 -2.70 -16.69
N GLU A 65 -9.51 -2.26 -15.76
CA GLU A 65 -10.48 -1.19 -15.99
C GLU A 65 -9.79 0.17 -16.15
N HIS A 66 -8.70 0.38 -15.43
CA HIS A 66 -7.89 1.60 -15.49
C HIS A 66 -6.99 1.66 -16.73
N ALA A 67 -6.63 0.53 -17.33
CA ALA A 67 -5.73 0.45 -18.47
C ALA A 67 -6.20 1.33 -19.67
N ARG A 68 -7.51 1.38 -19.94
CA ARG A 68 -8.10 2.22 -21.00
C ARG A 68 -7.93 3.72 -20.77
N TYR A 69 -7.72 4.16 -19.53
CA TYR A 69 -7.49 5.56 -19.17
C TYR A 69 -6.00 5.87 -19.03
N GLY A 70 -5.16 4.82 -18.94
CA GLY A 70 -3.71 4.94 -18.79
C GLY A 70 -3.27 5.45 -17.40
N GLY A 71 -4.05 5.14 -16.38
CA GLY A 71 -3.80 5.48 -14.98
C GLY A 71 -5.07 5.36 -14.13
N VAL A 72 -4.92 5.37 -12.81
CA VAL A 72 -6.04 5.19 -11.87
C VAL A 72 -7.03 6.35 -11.97
N VAL A 73 -8.33 6.00 -12.08
CA VAL A 73 -9.46 6.93 -12.05
C VAL A 73 -10.22 6.72 -10.75
N PRO A 74 -10.25 7.70 -9.82
CA PRO A 74 -10.79 7.51 -8.48
C PRO A 74 -12.24 6.99 -8.42
N GLU A 75 -13.10 7.47 -9.34
CA GLU A 75 -14.51 7.01 -9.40
C GLU A 75 -14.62 5.55 -9.85
N VAL A 76 -13.77 5.12 -10.79
CA VAL A 76 -13.74 3.73 -11.26
C VAL A 76 -13.26 2.82 -10.14
N ALA A 77 -12.19 3.21 -9.43
CA ALA A 77 -11.69 2.47 -8.27
C ALA A 77 -12.76 2.31 -7.19
N ALA A 78 -13.43 3.40 -6.79
CA ALA A 78 -14.48 3.35 -5.77
C ALA A 78 -15.64 2.42 -6.15
N ARG A 79 -16.04 2.34 -7.43
CA ARG A 79 -17.08 1.43 -7.91
C ARG A 79 -16.61 -0.02 -7.90
N ALA A 80 -15.39 -0.28 -8.36
CA ALA A 80 -14.80 -1.62 -8.33
C ALA A 80 -14.73 -2.18 -6.91
N HIS A 81 -14.34 -1.35 -5.92
CA HIS A 81 -14.35 -1.77 -4.52
C HIS A 81 -15.73 -2.18 -4.02
N LEU A 82 -16.80 -1.52 -4.45
CA LEU A 82 -18.17 -1.91 -4.06
C LEU A 82 -18.56 -3.29 -4.63
N GLU A 83 -18.14 -3.59 -5.85
CA GLU A 83 -18.43 -4.85 -6.53
C GLU A 83 -17.59 -6.00 -5.96
N GLU A 84 -16.31 -5.75 -5.66
CA GLU A 84 -15.35 -6.76 -5.24
C GLU A 84 -15.32 -7.03 -3.72
N MET A 85 -15.81 -6.13 -2.89
CA MET A 85 -15.71 -6.22 -1.43
C MET A 85 -16.26 -7.53 -0.88
N VAL A 86 -17.50 -7.89 -1.21
CA VAL A 86 -18.15 -9.09 -0.68
C VAL A 86 -17.52 -10.37 -1.24
N PRO A 87 -17.28 -10.51 -2.56
CA PRO A 87 -16.53 -11.65 -3.11
C PRO A 87 -15.17 -11.84 -2.47
N ALA A 88 -14.37 -10.77 -2.28
CA ALA A 88 -13.03 -10.84 -1.70
C ALA A 88 -13.07 -11.28 -0.23
N ILE A 89 -14.05 -10.79 0.58
CA ILE A 89 -14.23 -11.25 1.97
C ILE A 89 -14.54 -12.75 2.01
N HIS A 90 -15.45 -13.22 1.16
CA HIS A 90 -15.82 -14.65 1.11
C HIS A 90 -14.60 -15.51 0.73
N ALA A 91 -13.84 -15.08 -0.29
CA ALA A 91 -12.64 -15.79 -0.73
C ALA A 91 -11.59 -15.87 0.38
N ALA A 92 -11.31 -14.73 1.05
CA ALA A 92 -10.33 -14.66 2.14
C ALA A 92 -10.71 -15.56 3.33
N VAL A 93 -11.99 -15.57 3.73
CA VAL A 93 -12.50 -16.42 4.81
C VAL A 93 -12.39 -17.91 4.46
N ALA A 94 -12.73 -18.26 3.21
CA ALA A 94 -12.63 -19.63 2.71
C ALA A 94 -11.16 -20.11 2.65
N GLU A 95 -10.24 -19.27 2.13
CA GLU A 95 -8.80 -19.54 2.07
C GLU A 95 -8.19 -19.70 3.46
N ALA A 96 -8.57 -18.84 4.41
CA ALA A 96 -8.11 -18.93 5.79
C ALA A 96 -8.65 -20.15 6.54
N GLY A 97 -9.66 -20.84 6.01
CA GLY A 97 -10.29 -22.03 6.64
C GLY A 97 -10.99 -21.72 7.96
N ILE A 98 -11.53 -20.52 8.13
CA ILE A 98 -12.22 -20.03 9.32
C ILE A 98 -13.67 -19.67 9.02
N ARG A 99 -14.44 -19.39 10.06
CA ARG A 99 -15.76 -18.75 9.94
C ARG A 99 -15.65 -17.27 10.24
N LEU A 100 -16.50 -16.46 9.65
CA LEU A 100 -16.48 -15.01 9.84
C LEU A 100 -16.73 -14.59 11.30
N ASP A 101 -17.55 -15.35 12.04
CA ASP A 101 -17.83 -15.12 13.47
C ASP A 101 -16.67 -15.53 14.42
N GLU A 102 -15.59 -16.06 13.88
CA GLU A 102 -14.37 -16.33 14.65
C GLU A 102 -13.40 -15.14 14.68
N ILE A 103 -13.62 -14.10 13.85
CA ILE A 103 -12.80 -12.89 13.82
C ILE A 103 -12.85 -12.20 15.19
N ASP A 104 -11.68 -11.81 15.70
CA ASP A 104 -11.54 -11.11 16.98
C ASP A 104 -11.61 -9.58 16.81
N ALA A 105 -11.17 -9.06 15.67
CA ALA A 105 -11.15 -7.62 15.37
C ALA A 105 -11.05 -7.36 13.86
N ILE A 106 -11.46 -6.15 13.44
CA ILE A 106 -11.30 -5.66 12.08
C ILE A 106 -10.30 -4.51 12.06
N ALA A 107 -9.36 -4.56 11.11
CA ALA A 107 -8.48 -3.45 10.79
C ALA A 107 -8.84 -2.89 9.41
N VAL A 108 -8.78 -1.59 9.23
CA VAL A 108 -9.10 -0.95 7.95
C VAL A 108 -8.20 0.24 7.69
N THR A 109 -7.79 0.41 6.45
CA THR A 109 -7.09 1.63 6.03
C THR A 109 -8.05 2.82 6.10
N SER A 110 -7.73 3.79 6.96
CA SER A 110 -8.44 5.06 7.05
C SER A 110 -7.80 6.17 6.22
N GLY A 111 -6.54 5.98 5.79
CA GLY A 111 -5.75 6.89 4.97
C GLY A 111 -4.24 6.64 5.11
N PRO A 112 -3.42 7.38 4.31
CA PRO A 112 -3.82 8.18 3.15
C PRO A 112 -4.28 7.34 1.97
N GLY A 113 -4.92 7.99 0.97
CA GLY A 113 -5.37 7.33 -0.26
C GLY A 113 -6.47 8.09 -1.00
N LEU A 114 -7.08 7.47 -1.98
CA LEU A 114 -8.20 8.04 -2.74
C LEU A 114 -9.46 8.10 -1.86
N ALA A 115 -9.98 9.30 -1.59
CA ALA A 115 -11.08 9.50 -0.65
C ALA A 115 -12.29 8.60 -0.91
N GLY A 116 -12.75 8.49 -2.16
CA GLY A 116 -13.89 7.64 -2.54
C GLY A 116 -13.63 6.14 -2.31
N ALA A 117 -12.44 5.68 -2.61
CA ALA A 117 -11.98 4.30 -2.42
C ALA A 117 -11.90 3.96 -0.92
N LEU A 118 -11.23 4.80 -0.13
CA LEU A 118 -11.16 4.67 1.34
C LEU A 118 -12.54 4.60 1.99
N MET A 119 -13.49 5.45 1.53
CA MET A 119 -14.86 5.46 2.08
C MET A 119 -15.58 4.12 1.93
N VAL A 120 -15.33 3.37 0.85
CA VAL A 120 -15.91 2.04 0.64
C VAL A 120 -15.36 1.06 1.68
N GLY A 121 -14.04 0.98 1.84
CA GLY A 121 -13.39 0.11 2.83
C GLY A 121 -13.81 0.43 4.26
N VAL A 122 -13.78 1.72 4.63
CA VAL A 122 -14.21 2.20 5.96
C VAL A 122 -15.68 1.86 6.23
N GLY A 123 -16.56 2.04 5.24
CA GLY A 123 -17.98 1.70 5.36
C GLY A 123 -18.20 0.20 5.56
N ALA A 124 -17.52 -0.63 4.77
CA ALA A 124 -17.57 -2.08 4.90
C ALA A 124 -17.04 -2.56 6.27
N ALA A 125 -15.88 -2.04 6.70
CA ALA A 125 -15.28 -2.38 7.98
C ALA A 125 -16.18 -2.04 9.18
N LYS A 126 -16.76 -0.85 9.19
CA LYS A 126 -17.70 -0.43 10.25
C LYS A 126 -18.95 -1.31 10.29
N SER A 127 -19.50 -1.62 9.12
CA SER A 127 -20.68 -2.48 9.01
C SER A 127 -20.40 -3.90 9.55
N LEU A 128 -19.23 -4.47 9.20
CA LEU A 128 -18.81 -5.77 9.71
C LEU A 128 -18.53 -5.74 11.22
N ALA A 129 -17.83 -4.70 11.71
CA ALA A 129 -17.52 -4.57 13.14
C ALA A 129 -18.80 -4.53 13.99
N VAL A 130 -19.79 -3.77 13.54
CA VAL A 130 -21.11 -3.71 14.21
C VAL A 130 -21.87 -5.04 14.11
N ALA A 131 -21.87 -5.67 12.92
CA ALA A 131 -22.61 -6.92 12.73
C ALA A 131 -22.01 -8.10 13.51
N LEU A 132 -20.69 -8.12 13.71
CA LEU A 132 -19.97 -9.18 14.43
C LEU A 132 -19.76 -8.85 15.93
N ASP A 133 -20.11 -7.64 16.35
CA ASP A 133 -19.84 -7.13 17.71
C ASP A 133 -18.35 -7.24 18.10
N VAL A 134 -17.46 -6.81 17.20
CA VAL A 134 -16.00 -6.84 17.39
C VAL A 134 -15.38 -5.45 17.28
N PRO A 135 -14.24 -5.20 17.95
CA PRO A 135 -13.53 -3.93 17.88
C PRO A 135 -12.97 -3.66 16.46
N ILE A 136 -12.87 -2.36 16.13
CA ILE A 136 -12.31 -1.88 14.88
C ILE A 136 -11.04 -1.06 15.13
N TYR A 137 -10.06 -1.18 14.23
CA TYR A 137 -8.81 -0.44 14.23
C TYR A 137 -8.64 0.28 12.89
N ALA A 138 -8.79 1.60 12.90
CA ALA A 138 -8.57 2.44 11.73
C ALA A 138 -7.08 2.77 11.63
N VAL A 139 -6.39 2.29 10.61
CA VAL A 139 -4.93 2.33 10.55
C VAL A 139 -4.40 3.10 9.34
N ASN A 140 -3.15 3.52 9.45
CA ASN A 140 -2.45 4.24 8.41
C ASN A 140 -1.92 3.26 7.34
N HIS A 141 -2.22 3.54 6.08
CA HIS A 141 -1.80 2.76 4.91
C HIS A 141 -0.27 2.59 4.81
N LEU A 142 0.48 3.70 4.94
CA LEU A 142 1.94 3.67 4.80
C LEU A 142 2.60 2.86 5.92
N VAL A 143 2.08 2.96 7.14
CA VAL A 143 2.55 2.13 8.26
C VAL A 143 2.19 0.67 8.05
N GLY A 144 1.05 0.38 7.41
CA GLY A 144 0.67 -0.96 6.97
C GLY A 144 1.74 -1.64 6.12
N HIS A 145 2.31 -0.94 5.14
CA HIS A 145 3.41 -1.46 4.32
C HIS A 145 4.65 -1.91 5.14
N VAL A 146 4.97 -1.19 6.21
CA VAL A 146 6.03 -1.63 7.15
C VAL A 146 5.58 -2.87 7.91
N GLY A 147 4.31 -2.92 8.30
CA GLY A 147 3.69 -4.07 9.00
C GLY A 147 3.72 -5.36 8.19
N ALA A 148 3.73 -5.30 6.85
CA ALA A 148 3.84 -6.48 5.99
C ALA A 148 5.09 -7.33 6.27
N ASP A 149 6.20 -6.73 6.70
CA ASP A 149 7.44 -7.43 7.04
C ASP A 149 7.35 -8.31 8.31
N LEU A 150 6.31 -8.10 9.12
CA LEU A 150 6.07 -8.90 10.33
C LEU A 150 5.37 -10.22 10.04
N LEU A 151 4.78 -10.38 8.86
CA LEU A 151 4.01 -11.56 8.49
C LEU A 151 4.90 -12.79 8.37
N ARG A 152 4.34 -13.93 8.79
CA ARG A 152 4.94 -15.26 8.75
C ARG A 152 3.93 -16.24 8.16
N GLY A 153 4.40 -17.28 7.50
CA GLY A 153 3.53 -18.31 6.94
C GLY A 153 4.13 -18.95 5.71
N GLU A 154 3.41 -19.83 5.06
CA GLU A 154 3.88 -20.51 3.85
C GLU A 154 4.25 -19.51 2.76
N GLY A 155 5.51 -19.50 2.33
CA GLY A 155 6.05 -18.58 1.33
C GLY A 155 6.31 -17.13 1.83
N VAL A 156 6.22 -16.87 3.13
CA VAL A 156 6.34 -15.53 3.73
C VAL A 156 7.42 -15.47 4.84
N ASP A 157 8.28 -16.46 4.93
CA ASP A 157 9.27 -16.52 6.00
C ASP A 157 10.35 -15.45 5.83
N THR A 158 10.38 -14.50 6.76
CA THR A 158 11.53 -13.68 7.06
C THR A 158 12.20 -14.25 8.30
N ASP A 159 13.47 -14.64 8.19
CA ASP A 159 14.20 -15.40 9.20
C ASP A 159 14.41 -14.69 10.55
N ALA A 160 14.15 -13.39 10.62
CA ALA A 160 14.36 -12.60 11.83
C ALA A 160 13.22 -11.58 12.05
N PRO A 161 12.89 -11.22 13.31
CA PRO A 161 11.94 -10.16 13.61
C PRO A 161 12.44 -8.81 13.05
N LEU A 162 11.50 -7.90 12.75
CA LEU A 162 11.85 -6.52 12.42
C LEU A 162 12.43 -5.84 13.67
N GLU A 163 13.65 -5.33 13.54
CA GLU A 163 14.32 -4.61 14.62
C GLU A 163 14.19 -3.09 14.42
N TYR A 164 14.11 -2.36 15.51
CA TYR A 164 14.01 -0.91 15.51
C TYR A 164 15.27 -0.24 16.12
N PRO A 165 15.63 0.98 15.72
CA PRO A 165 15.02 1.74 14.65
C PRO A 165 15.36 1.19 13.27
N THR A 166 14.46 1.42 12.30
CA THR A 166 14.60 1.03 10.89
C THR A 166 14.20 2.20 10.00
N ILE A 167 14.94 2.45 8.93
CA ILE A 167 14.51 3.34 7.84
C ILE A 167 13.65 2.51 6.88
N ALA A 168 12.46 3.00 6.52
CA ALA A 168 11.62 2.37 5.51
C ALA A 168 11.49 3.28 4.28
N LEU A 169 11.86 2.77 3.12
CA LEU A 169 11.62 3.40 1.82
C LEU A 169 10.40 2.73 1.18
N LEU A 170 9.30 3.47 1.13
CA LEU A 170 8.04 3.04 0.54
C LEU A 170 7.88 3.66 -0.84
N VAL A 171 7.76 2.81 -1.89
CA VAL A 171 7.68 3.26 -3.29
C VAL A 171 6.57 2.53 -4.01
N SER A 172 5.49 3.24 -4.32
CA SER A 172 4.31 2.72 -5.02
C SER A 172 3.87 3.62 -6.18
N GLY A 173 2.73 3.31 -6.77
CA GLY A 173 2.08 4.15 -7.78
C GLY A 173 1.69 5.53 -7.24
N GLY A 174 1.19 5.59 -6.00
CA GLY A 174 0.71 6.83 -5.37
C GLY A 174 1.68 7.48 -4.40
N HIS A 175 2.64 6.73 -3.84
CA HIS A 175 3.50 7.21 -2.76
C HIS A 175 4.98 6.97 -3.06
N THR A 176 5.81 7.90 -2.60
CA THR A 176 7.26 7.74 -2.51
C THR A 176 7.70 8.45 -1.24
N SER A 177 7.91 7.67 -0.19
CA SER A 177 8.11 8.19 1.18
C SER A 177 9.27 7.50 1.86
N LEU A 178 10.00 8.24 2.68
CA LEU A 178 11.08 7.76 3.52
C LEU A 178 10.69 7.97 4.98
N LEU A 179 10.61 6.88 5.73
CA LEU A 179 10.15 6.87 7.12
C LEU A 179 11.27 6.46 8.05
N LEU A 180 11.28 7.02 9.25
CA LEU A 180 12.02 6.50 10.39
C LEU A 180 11.02 5.81 11.32
N VAL A 181 11.18 4.51 11.49
CA VAL A 181 10.33 3.69 12.36
C VAL A 181 11.14 3.35 13.61
N ARG A 182 10.82 3.96 14.74
CA ARG A 182 11.39 3.64 16.04
C ARG A 182 10.55 2.63 16.80
N ASP A 183 9.26 2.65 16.54
CA ASP A 183 8.28 1.67 17.02
C ASP A 183 7.05 1.68 16.10
N LEU A 184 6.61 0.52 15.63
CA LEU A 184 5.56 0.43 14.60
C LEU A 184 4.19 0.91 15.09
N VAL A 185 3.91 0.81 16.38
CA VAL A 185 2.59 1.13 16.95
C VAL A 185 2.53 2.49 17.64
N SER A 186 3.66 3.18 17.80
CA SER A 186 3.73 4.42 18.58
C SER A 186 4.66 5.50 18.07
N ASP A 187 5.68 5.18 17.23
CA ASP A 187 6.70 6.16 16.83
C ASP A 187 7.19 5.92 15.39
N VAL A 188 6.46 6.54 14.45
CA VAL A 188 6.81 6.57 13.03
C VAL A 188 6.87 8.03 12.57
N GLU A 189 8.02 8.42 12.00
CA GLU A 189 8.30 9.78 11.54
C GLU A 189 8.49 9.82 10.02
N LEU A 190 7.85 10.78 9.35
CA LEU A 190 8.11 11.07 7.94
C LEU A 190 9.40 11.88 7.84
N LEU A 191 10.42 11.32 7.21
CA LEU A 191 11.69 12.02 6.93
C LEU A 191 11.62 12.85 5.66
N GLY A 192 10.94 12.34 4.65
CA GLY A 192 10.73 13.00 3.37
C GLY A 192 9.79 12.20 2.47
N GLU A 193 9.23 12.89 1.49
CA GLU A 193 8.30 12.30 0.52
C GLU A 193 8.46 12.97 -0.85
N THR A 194 7.76 12.46 -1.85
CA THR A 194 7.73 13.14 -3.16
C THR A 194 6.96 14.44 -3.07
N ILE A 195 7.54 15.51 -3.64
CA ILE A 195 6.89 16.84 -3.71
C ILE A 195 6.06 17.01 -4.98
N ASP A 196 6.07 16.02 -5.89
CA ASP A 196 5.35 16.03 -7.16
C ASP A 196 4.89 14.59 -7.53
N ASP A 197 5.20 14.08 -8.74
CA ASP A 197 4.84 12.72 -9.13
C ASP A 197 5.49 11.67 -8.20
N ALA A 198 4.76 10.62 -7.82
CA ALA A 198 5.36 9.44 -7.21
C ALA A 198 6.24 8.69 -8.23
N ALA A 199 7.19 7.88 -7.74
CA ALA A 199 8.09 7.15 -8.63
C ALA A 199 7.33 6.19 -9.56
N GLY A 200 6.34 5.43 -9.05
CA GLY A 200 5.52 4.53 -9.86
C GLY A 200 4.71 5.29 -10.90
N GLU A 201 4.11 6.42 -10.53
CA GLU A 201 3.40 7.30 -11.46
C GLU A 201 4.34 7.83 -12.57
N ALA A 202 5.59 8.14 -12.23
CA ALA A 202 6.60 8.54 -13.22
C ALA A 202 6.93 7.40 -14.19
N PHE A 203 6.99 6.14 -13.71
CA PHE A 203 7.14 4.95 -14.58
C PHE A 203 5.98 4.84 -15.56
N ASP A 204 4.73 4.98 -15.11
CA ASP A 204 3.54 4.89 -15.96
C ASP A 204 3.50 5.99 -17.02
N LYS A 205 3.80 7.23 -16.62
CA LYS A 205 3.84 8.37 -17.53
C LYS A 205 4.94 8.25 -18.59
N VAL A 206 6.13 7.78 -18.20
CA VAL A 206 7.24 7.55 -19.14
C VAL A 206 6.95 6.36 -20.06
N ALA A 207 6.37 5.28 -19.57
CA ALA A 207 5.93 4.16 -20.39
C ALA A 207 4.99 4.63 -21.51
N ARG A 208 4.02 5.48 -21.17
CA ARG A 208 3.10 6.09 -22.16
C ARG A 208 3.85 6.92 -23.20
N VAL A 209 4.85 7.73 -22.81
CA VAL A 209 5.70 8.50 -23.74
C VAL A 209 6.43 7.58 -24.71
N LEU A 210 6.86 6.41 -24.25
CA LEU A 210 7.56 5.40 -25.05
C LEU A 210 6.61 4.51 -25.87
N GLY A 211 5.28 4.65 -25.71
CA GLY A 211 4.30 3.81 -26.40
C GLY A 211 4.18 2.41 -25.81
N LEU A 212 4.58 2.23 -24.55
CA LEU A 212 4.45 0.97 -23.82
C LEU A 212 3.07 0.87 -23.14
N PRO A 213 2.51 -0.33 -22.95
CA PRO A 213 1.22 -0.51 -22.31
C PRO A 213 1.26 -0.22 -20.80
N TYR A 214 0.09 0.02 -20.22
CA TYR A 214 -0.14 0.11 -18.78
C TYR A 214 -0.30 -1.32 -18.17
N PRO A 215 0.18 -1.58 -16.93
CA PRO A 215 0.98 -0.70 -16.08
C PRO A 215 2.41 -0.52 -16.58
N GLY A 216 2.94 0.70 -16.48
CA GLY A 216 4.20 1.10 -17.08
C GLY A 216 5.44 0.53 -16.39
N GLY A 217 5.39 0.37 -15.06
CA GLY A 217 6.54 -0.11 -14.28
C GLY A 217 7.13 -1.43 -14.80
N PRO A 218 6.34 -2.52 -14.89
CA PRO A 218 6.82 -3.80 -15.42
C PRO A 218 7.29 -3.72 -16.88
N GLN A 219 6.64 -2.89 -17.71
CA GLN A 219 7.03 -2.73 -19.11
C GLN A 219 8.36 -2.02 -19.26
N ILE A 220 8.58 -0.94 -18.50
CA ILE A 220 9.87 -0.24 -18.46
C ILE A 220 10.97 -1.22 -17.99
N ASP A 221 10.73 -1.97 -16.91
CA ASP A 221 11.74 -2.90 -16.38
C ASP A 221 12.12 -3.97 -17.42
N ARG A 222 11.13 -4.51 -18.13
CA ARG A 222 11.32 -5.51 -19.18
C ARG A 222 12.16 -4.99 -20.35
N VAL A 223 11.82 -3.82 -20.92
CA VAL A 223 12.55 -3.29 -22.08
C VAL A 223 13.92 -2.73 -21.70
N ALA A 224 14.04 -2.18 -20.49
CA ALA A 224 15.30 -1.68 -19.93
C ALA A 224 16.32 -2.78 -19.66
N ALA A 225 15.92 -4.06 -19.57
CA ALA A 225 16.82 -5.18 -19.30
C ALA A 225 17.89 -5.37 -20.41
N THR A 226 17.58 -4.96 -21.65
CA THR A 226 18.49 -5.04 -22.79
C THR A 226 19.04 -3.68 -23.23
N GLY A 227 18.69 -2.60 -22.51
CA GLY A 227 19.15 -1.24 -22.79
C GLY A 227 20.43 -0.88 -22.03
N ASN A 228 21.11 0.16 -22.53
CA ASN A 228 22.28 0.73 -21.87
C ASN A 228 21.86 1.82 -20.86
N PRO A 229 22.02 1.63 -19.53
CA PRO A 229 21.61 2.58 -18.51
C PRO A 229 22.41 3.90 -18.51
N THR A 230 23.52 3.95 -19.24
CA THR A 230 24.38 5.14 -19.35
C THR A 230 24.27 5.84 -20.70
N ALA A 231 23.42 5.38 -21.61
CA ALA A 231 23.27 5.93 -22.96
C ALA A 231 22.78 7.38 -22.94
N ILE A 232 21.90 7.73 -21.97
CA ILE A 232 21.33 9.07 -21.87
C ILE A 232 21.46 9.54 -20.42
N ARG A 233 22.07 10.71 -20.23
CA ARG A 233 22.20 11.31 -18.89
C ARG A 233 20.95 12.12 -18.53
N PHE A 234 19.95 11.46 -17.98
CA PHE A 234 18.79 12.14 -17.43
C PHE A 234 19.06 12.80 -16.06
N PRO A 235 18.34 13.87 -15.71
CA PRO A 235 18.52 14.57 -14.44
C PRO A 235 18.10 13.70 -13.24
N ARG A 236 18.71 13.96 -12.08
CA ARG A 236 18.33 13.41 -10.76
C ARG A 236 17.65 14.54 -9.98
N GLY A 237 16.36 14.35 -9.67
CA GLY A 237 15.57 15.34 -8.93
C GLY A 237 16.16 15.62 -7.54
N LEU A 238 16.17 16.89 -7.14
CA LEU A 238 16.60 17.34 -5.79
C LEU A 238 18.00 16.84 -5.35
N SER A 239 18.94 16.70 -6.32
CA SER A 239 20.30 16.18 -6.07
C SER A 239 21.37 17.26 -6.04
N HIS A 240 21.06 18.51 -6.39
CA HIS A 240 22.01 19.60 -6.32
C HIS A 240 22.23 20.05 -4.87
N GLN A 241 23.42 20.54 -4.56
CA GLN A 241 23.82 20.94 -3.20
C GLN A 241 22.81 21.92 -2.55
N LYS A 242 22.27 22.87 -3.32
CA LYS A 242 21.26 23.83 -2.84
C LYS A 242 19.92 23.18 -2.50
N ASP A 243 19.56 22.11 -3.21
CA ASP A 243 18.31 21.39 -3.02
C ASP A 243 18.42 20.44 -1.83
N VAL A 244 19.59 19.79 -1.66
CA VAL A 244 19.88 18.89 -0.54
C VAL A 244 19.76 19.62 0.80
N ALA A 245 20.13 20.89 0.87
CA ALA A 245 20.02 21.68 2.10
C ALA A 245 18.58 21.83 2.60
N LYS A 246 17.58 21.84 1.68
CA LYS A 246 16.16 22.02 2.00
C LYS A 246 15.35 20.73 1.88
N HIS A 247 15.72 19.87 0.94
CA HIS A 247 14.98 18.67 0.52
C HIS A 247 15.87 17.42 0.66
N ARG A 248 16.49 17.25 1.83
CA ARG A 248 17.51 16.20 2.03
C ARG A 248 16.99 14.82 1.70
N TYR A 249 15.77 14.53 2.11
CA TYR A 249 15.14 13.23 1.94
C TYR A 249 13.90 13.27 1.04
N ASP A 250 13.48 14.45 0.54
CA ASP A 250 12.36 14.56 -0.36
C ASP A 250 12.73 14.10 -1.78
N PHE A 251 11.74 13.66 -2.52
CA PHE A 251 11.86 13.19 -3.90
C PHE A 251 11.16 14.12 -4.89
N SER A 252 11.57 14.05 -6.17
CA SER A 252 10.90 14.72 -7.28
C SER A 252 11.18 13.97 -8.57
N PHE A 253 10.13 13.65 -9.32
CA PHE A 253 10.21 12.89 -10.57
C PHE A 253 9.56 13.60 -11.75
N SER A 254 8.78 14.67 -11.57
CA SER A 254 8.12 15.40 -12.66
C SER A 254 9.11 16.04 -13.63
N GLY A 255 10.23 16.56 -13.11
CA GLY A 255 11.33 17.09 -13.92
C GLY A 255 12.03 16.02 -14.76
N LEU A 256 12.24 14.85 -14.20
CA LEU A 256 12.80 13.70 -14.89
C LEU A 256 11.89 13.22 -16.03
N LYS A 257 10.59 13.02 -15.75
CA LYS A 257 9.56 12.68 -16.73
C LYS A 257 9.56 13.69 -17.90
N THR A 258 9.56 14.99 -17.59
CA THR A 258 9.56 16.05 -18.59
C THR A 258 10.83 16.02 -19.45
N SER A 259 11.98 15.72 -18.85
CA SER A 259 13.25 15.57 -19.57
C SER A 259 13.21 14.40 -20.56
N VAL A 260 12.67 13.25 -20.16
CA VAL A 260 12.48 12.09 -21.04
C VAL A 260 11.54 12.42 -22.18
N ALA A 261 10.40 13.02 -21.90
CA ALA A 261 9.40 13.38 -22.92
C ALA A 261 10.00 14.32 -23.99
N ARG A 262 10.69 15.39 -23.58
CA ARG A 262 11.36 16.33 -24.49
C ARG A 262 12.45 15.65 -25.33
N TRP A 263 13.23 14.77 -24.72
CA TRP A 263 14.28 14.04 -25.42
C TRP A 263 13.69 13.13 -26.51
N VAL A 264 12.62 12.40 -26.20
CA VAL A 264 11.91 11.53 -27.14
C VAL A 264 11.26 12.33 -28.28
N GLU A 265 10.61 13.45 -27.96
CA GLU A 265 10.01 14.37 -28.92
C GLU A 265 11.05 14.92 -29.89
N GLN A 266 12.18 15.43 -29.38
CA GLN A 266 13.28 15.93 -30.19
C GLN A 266 13.82 14.88 -31.18
N LYS A 267 13.93 13.61 -30.74
CA LYS A 267 14.37 12.51 -31.62
C LYS A 267 13.35 12.22 -32.71
N ARG A 268 12.05 12.21 -32.37
CA ARG A 268 10.97 12.02 -33.35
C ARG A 268 10.94 13.14 -34.40
N ASP A 269 11.05 14.39 -33.95
CA ASP A 269 11.01 15.57 -34.81
C ASP A 269 12.20 15.64 -35.77
N SER A 270 13.37 15.14 -35.34
CA SER A 270 14.55 15.02 -36.23
C SER A 270 14.49 13.79 -37.17
N GLY A 271 13.42 12.98 -37.12
CA GLY A 271 13.28 11.78 -37.95
C GLY A 271 14.17 10.62 -37.49
N GLU A 272 14.78 10.73 -36.31
CA GLU A 272 15.63 9.68 -35.77
C GLU A 272 14.80 8.60 -35.04
N THR A 273 15.27 7.36 -35.09
CA THR A 273 14.64 6.27 -34.32
C THR A 273 14.92 6.44 -32.82
N VAL A 274 13.87 6.37 -32.01
CA VAL A 274 13.98 6.39 -30.53
C VAL A 274 14.47 5.03 -30.05
N PRO A 275 15.65 4.93 -29.42
CA PRO A 275 16.16 3.67 -28.84
C PRO A 275 15.45 3.39 -27.52
N ILE A 276 14.24 2.83 -27.60
CA ILE A 276 13.31 2.63 -26.46
C ILE A 276 14.01 1.94 -25.28
N ASN A 277 14.81 0.89 -25.54
CA ASN A 277 15.48 0.11 -24.49
C ASN A 277 16.48 0.98 -23.71
N ASP A 278 17.27 1.80 -24.42
CA ASP A 278 18.26 2.69 -23.80
C ASP A 278 17.61 3.82 -23.04
N VAL A 279 16.51 4.39 -23.58
CA VAL A 279 15.72 5.43 -22.88
C VAL A 279 15.14 4.86 -21.59
N ALA A 280 14.51 3.69 -21.66
CA ALA A 280 13.93 3.02 -20.51
C ALA A 280 14.99 2.66 -19.46
N ALA A 281 16.13 2.13 -19.88
CA ALA A 281 17.25 1.79 -19.00
C ALA A 281 17.83 3.03 -18.30
N SER A 282 18.08 4.10 -19.06
CA SER A 282 18.62 5.35 -18.53
C SER A 282 17.64 6.07 -17.59
N PHE A 283 16.32 6.03 -17.90
CA PHE A 283 15.27 6.53 -17.02
C PHE A 283 15.20 5.74 -15.71
N ARG A 284 15.09 4.40 -15.80
CA ARG A 284 15.06 3.50 -14.65
C ARG A 284 16.26 3.73 -13.73
N GLU A 285 17.45 3.82 -14.29
CA GLU A 285 18.69 4.09 -13.53
C GLU A 285 18.63 5.45 -12.83
N ALA A 286 18.02 6.48 -13.44
CA ALA A 286 17.87 7.78 -12.82
C ALA A 286 16.93 7.75 -11.60
N VAL A 287 15.82 7.00 -11.69
CA VAL A 287 14.88 6.81 -10.58
C VAL A 287 15.55 6.04 -9.43
N VAL A 288 16.15 4.89 -9.74
CA VAL A 288 16.82 4.01 -8.76
C VAL A 288 17.92 4.77 -8.02
N ASP A 289 18.72 5.54 -8.75
CA ASP A 289 19.81 6.33 -8.17
C ASP A 289 19.31 7.36 -7.15
N VAL A 290 18.25 8.10 -7.46
CA VAL A 290 17.66 9.11 -6.54
C VAL A 290 17.09 8.42 -5.29
N LEU A 291 16.30 7.36 -5.46
CA LEU A 291 15.66 6.63 -4.36
C LEU A 291 16.71 6.13 -3.35
N LEU A 292 17.70 5.42 -3.85
CA LEU A 292 18.68 4.75 -2.97
C LEU A 292 19.74 5.70 -2.43
N THR A 293 20.09 6.76 -3.15
CA THR A 293 21.00 7.79 -2.62
C THR A 293 20.41 8.43 -1.36
N LYS A 294 19.11 8.75 -1.37
CA LYS A 294 18.45 9.37 -0.23
C LYS A 294 18.16 8.38 0.90
N ALA A 295 17.78 7.14 0.57
CA ALA A 295 17.55 6.11 1.58
C ALA A 295 18.83 5.74 2.34
N VAL A 296 19.95 5.53 1.65
CA VAL A 296 21.26 5.25 2.27
C VAL A 296 21.77 6.47 3.06
N ALA A 297 21.55 7.69 2.52
CA ALA A 297 21.89 8.91 3.26
C ALA A 297 21.12 9.01 4.58
N ALA A 298 19.83 8.71 4.60
CA ALA A 298 19.05 8.71 5.84
C ALA A 298 19.56 7.69 6.86
N CYS A 299 19.89 6.48 6.44
CA CYS A 299 20.50 5.49 7.31
C CYS A 299 21.82 6.00 7.92
N THR A 300 22.69 6.59 7.08
CA THR A 300 24.01 7.06 7.50
C THR A 300 23.91 8.28 8.42
N ASP A 301 23.11 9.28 8.02
CA ASP A 301 22.96 10.54 8.77
C ASP A 301 22.35 10.33 10.16
N LEU A 302 21.41 9.39 10.26
CA LEU A 302 20.69 9.09 11.51
C LEU A 302 21.32 7.94 12.31
N GLY A 303 22.37 7.31 11.78
CA GLY A 303 23.03 6.18 12.43
C GLY A 303 22.13 4.93 12.54
N VAL A 304 21.20 4.74 11.60
CA VAL A 304 20.28 3.60 11.60
C VAL A 304 20.81 2.53 10.65
N PRO A 305 21.26 1.36 11.16
CA PRO A 305 21.92 0.35 10.33
C PRO A 305 20.97 -0.57 9.59
N ARG A 306 19.71 -0.18 9.36
CA ARG A 306 18.67 -1.03 8.75
C ARG A 306 17.86 -0.24 7.75
N LEU A 307 17.63 -0.83 6.57
CA LEU A 307 16.77 -0.32 5.51
C LEU A 307 15.73 -1.37 5.14
N LEU A 308 14.46 -1.01 5.23
CA LEU A 308 13.32 -1.78 4.73
C LEU A 308 12.86 -1.16 3.41
N LEU A 309 12.61 -1.96 2.39
CA LEU A 309 11.95 -1.53 1.15
C LEU A 309 10.52 -2.06 1.12
N GLY A 310 9.54 -1.22 0.74
CA GLY A 310 8.13 -1.58 0.61
C GLY A 310 7.45 -0.86 -0.56
N GLY A 311 6.25 -1.32 -0.92
CA GLY A 311 5.49 -0.78 -2.05
C GLY A 311 5.76 -1.50 -3.37
N GLY A 312 4.80 -1.40 -4.31
CA GLY A 312 4.80 -2.19 -5.55
C GLY A 312 6.01 -1.98 -6.49
N VAL A 313 6.65 -0.79 -6.45
CA VAL A 313 7.83 -0.50 -7.27
C VAL A 313 9.05 -1.34 -6.87
N ILE A 314 9.03 -1.96 -5.68
CA ILE A 314 10.09 -2.89 -5.25
C ILE A 314 10.17 -4.16 -6.12
N ALA A 315 9.12 -4.47 -6.88
CA ALA A 315 9.16 -5.51 -7.92
C ALA A 315 10.22 -5.24 -9.01
N ASN A 316 10.69 -3.99 -9.15
CA ASN A 316 11.76 -3.62 -10.09
C ASN A 316 13.08 -4.30 -9.72
N ALA A 317 13.59 -5.17 -10.61
CA ALA A 317 14.79 -5.97 -10.36
C ALA A 317 16.04 -5.10 -10.16
N ARG A 318 16.17 -4.01 -10.93
CA ARG A 318 17.33 -3.12 -10.83
C ARG A 318 17.35 -2.36 -9.49
N LEU A 319 16.18 -1.95 -9.00
CA LEU A 319 16.08 -1.31 -7.68
C LEU A 319 16.57 -2.24 -6.58
N ARG A 320 16.13 -3.49 -6.56
CA ARG A 320 16.59 -4.48 -5.57
C ARG A 320 18.09 -4.76 -5.68
N GLN A 321 18.60 -4.93 -6.89
CA GLN A 321 20.04 -5.16 -7.14
C GLN A 321 20.89 -4.00 -6.59
N VAL A 322 20.59 -2.76 -6.95
CA VAL A 322 21.35 -1.58 -6.52
C VAL A 322 21.18 -1.32 -5.03
N ALA A 323 19.99 -1.64 -4.48
CA ALA A 323 19.76 -1.56 -3.03
C ALA A 323 20.72 -2.48 -2.29
N GLN A 324 20.83 -3.75 -2.70
CA GLN A 324 21.78 -4.69 -2.08
C GLN A 324 23.22 -4.20 -2.22
N GLU A 325 23.65 -3.80 -3.42
CA GLU A 325 25.00 -3.30 -3.66
C GLU A 325 25.36 -2.11 -2.74
N ARG A 326 24.45 -1.14 -2.59
CA ARG A 326 24.70 0.07 -1.81
C ARG A 326 24.61 -0.15 -0.30
N THR A 327 23.69 -0.99 0.13
CA THR A 327 23.55 -1.32 1.56
C THR A 327 24.72 -2.17 2.03
N ASP A 328 25.19 -3.15 1.25
CA ASP A 328 26.40 -3.93 1.55
C ASP A 328 27.63 -3.02 1.68
N ALA A 329 27.82 -2.11 0.73
CA ALA A 329 28.92 -1.15 0.75
C ALA A 329 28.88 -0.19 1.97
N ALA A 330 27.68 0.10 2.49
CA ALA A 330 27.49 0.99 3.64
C ALA A 330 27.37 0.24 4.98
N GLY A 331 27.39 -1.09 5.00
CA GLY A 331 27.20 -1.88 6.22
C GLY A 331 25.77 -1.80 6.78
N ILE A 332 24.78 -1.58 5.91
CA ILE A 332 23.35 -1.48 6.26
C ILE A 332 22.67 -2.82 6.00
N ALA A 333 21.91 -3.32 6.96
CA ALA A 333 21.10 -4.52 6.79
C ALA A 333 19.85 -4.19 5.93
N LEU A 334 19.74 -4.83 4.75
CA LEU A 334 18.61 -4.67 3.85
C LEU A 334 17.52 -5.70 4.16
N ARG A 335 16.28 -5.25 4.19
CA ARG A 335 15.08 -6.09 4.28
C ARG A 335 14.13 -5.78 3.12
N ILE A 336 13.63 -6.83 2.51
CA ILE A 336 12.61 -6.74 1.44
C ILE A 336 11.57 -7.82 1.75
N PRO A 337 10.32 -7.45 2.05
CA PRO A 337 9.24 -8.42 2.20
C PRO A 337 9.06 -9.25 0.93
N PRO A 338 8.43 -10.43 0.99
CA PRO A 338 8.01 -11.16 -0.20
C PRO A 338 7.26 -10.26 -1.17
N LEU A 339 7.55 -10.36 -2.46
CA LEU A 339 6.98 -9.45 -3.47
C LEU A 339 5.44 -9.48 -3.51
N SER A 340 4.83 -10.60 -3.14
CA SER A 340 3.38 -10.75 -2.98
C SER A 340 2.77 -9.88 -1.88
N LEU A 341 3.59 -9.37 -0.95
CA LEU A 341 3.19 -8.48 0.14
C LEU A 341 3.68 -7.04 -0.05
N CYS A 342 4.39 -6.74 -1.15
CA CYS A 342 4.87 -5.39 -1.41
C CYS A 342 3.81 -4.47 -2.03
N THR A 343 2.83 -5.01 -2.77
CA THR A 343 1.69 -4.24 -3.30
C THR A 343 0.65 -4.01 -2.21
N ASP A 344 -0.32 -3.14 -2.47
CA ASP A 344 -1.44 -2.88 -1.56
C ASP A 344 -2.20 -4.18 -1.31
N ASN A 345 -2.42 -4.51 -0.03
CA ASN A 345 -3.05 -5.77 0.35
C ASN A 345 -3.68 -5.72 1.75
N GLY A 346 -4.67 -6.58 1.99
CA GLY A 346 -5.38 -6.63 3.26
C GLY A 346 -4.55 -7.20 4.41
N ALA A 347 -3.57 -8.06 4.11
CA ALA A 347 -2.77 -8.72 5.15
C ALA A 347 -1.84 -7.74 5.87
N MET A 348 -1.28 -6.74 5.19
CA MET A 348 -0.46 -5.68 5.80
C MET A 348 -1.27 -4.85 6.81
N ILE A 349 -2.54 -4.61 6.52
CA ILE A 349 -3.47 -3.88 7.37
C ILE A 349 -3.89 -4.73 8.57
N ALA A 350 -4.20 -6.01 8.35
CA ALA A 350 -4.47 -6.96 9.41
C ALA A 350 -3.26 -7.13 10.35
N ALA A 351 -2.03 -7.17 9.81
CA ALA A 351 -0.79 -7.26 10.58
C ALA A 351 -0.61 -6.04 11.49
N LEU A 352 -0.80 -4.82 10.97
CA LEU A 352 -0.72 -3.60 11.79
C LEU A 352 -1.80 -3.59 12.87
N GLY A 353 -3.04 -3.95 12.53
CA GLY A 353 -4.13 -4.09 13.50
C GLY A 353 -3.80 -5.08 14.61
N ALA A 354 -3.24 -6.24 14.27
CA ALA A 354 -2.80 -7.24 15.24
C ALA A 354 -1.70 -6.70 16.17
N GLN A 355 -0.72 -5.93 15.64
CA GLN A 355 0.31 -5.29 16.46
C GLN A 355 -0.28 -4.28 17.45
N LEU A 356 -1.23 -3.45 17.02
CA LEU A 356 -1.92 -2.51 17.89
C LEU A 356 -2.65 -3.22 19.03
N ILE A 357 -3.34 -4.33 18.73
CA ILE A 357 -4.04 -5.15 19.72
C ILE A 357 -3.06 -5.76 20.72
N MET A 358 -1.99 -6.37 20.24
CA MET A 358 -0.95 -7.00 21.08
C MET A 358 -0.23 -5.98 21.96
N ALA A 359 -0.05 -4.75 21.47
CA ALA A 359 0.48 -3.62 22.24
C ALA A 359 -0.52 -3.02 23.24
N GLY A 360 -1.75 -3.52 23.28
CA GLY A 360 -2.78 -3.04 24.21
C GLY A 360 -3.42 -1.70 23.84
N ARG A 361 -3.28 -1.25 22.58
CA ARG A 361 -3.94 -0.03 22.09
C ARG A 361 -5.46 -0.19 22.17
N ALA A 362 -6.15 0.90 22.50
CA ALA A 362 -7.61 0.92 22.48
C ALA A 362 -8.11 0.85 21.01
N PRO A 363 -9.26 0.20 20.75
CA PRO A 363 -9.88 0.26 19.43
C PRO A 363 -10.27 1.68 19.05
N SER A 364 -10.38 1.94 17.75
CA SER A 364 -10.91 3.19 17.21
C SER A 364 -12.42 3.28 17.52
N THR A 365 -12.92 4.48 17.72
CA THR A 365 -14.36 4.75 17.84
C THR A 365 -15.01 4.75 16.47
N LEU A 366 -16.34 4.55 16.37
CA LEU A 366 -17.01 4.47 15.06
C LEU A 366 -17.18 5.82 14.35
N ASP A 367 -16.73 6.93 14.93
CA ASP A 367 -16.81 8.27 14.35
C ASP A 367 -15.62 8.67 13.48
N PHE A 368 -14.53 7.84 13.42
CA PHE A 368 -13.45 8.12 12.47
C PHE A 368 -13.95 8.14 11.02
N GLY A 369 -13.27 8.90 10.15
CA GLY A 369 -13.57 8.98 8.73
C GLY A 369 -12.43 8.47 7.85
N ALA A 370 -12.67 8.46 6.54
CA ALA A 370 -11.61 8.36 5.53
C ALA A 370 -10.87 9.71 5.44
N ASP A 371 -9.54 9.69 5.51
CA ASP A 371 -8.69 10.86 5.36
C ASP A 371 -7.65 10.63 4.27
N SER A 372 -7.85 11.28 3.11
CA SER A 372 -6.96 11.14 1.95
C SER A 372 -5.53 11.64 2.21
N THR A 373 -5.33 12.41 3.25
CA THR A 373 -4.06 13.07 3.61
C THR A 373 -3.55 12.67 4.99
N LEU A 374 -4.05 11.57 5.55
CA LEU A 374 -3.72 11.11 6.90
C LEU A 374 -2.20 11.09 7.12
N PRO A 375 -1.67 11.90 8.06
CA PRO A 375 -0.21 11.96 8.27
C PRO A 375 0.30 10.63 8.83
N VAL A 376 1.51 10.23 8.40
CA VAL A 376 2.10 8.93 8.77
C VAL A 376 2.35 8.79 10.27
N GLY A 377 2.60 9.89 10.99
CA GLY A 377 2.73 9.88 12.45
C GLY A 377 1.42 9.54 13.19
N LEU A 378 0.27 9.59 12.51
CA LEU A 378 -1.01 9.11 13.02
C LEU A 378 -1.22 7.66 12.57
N ILE A 379 -0.64 6.73 13.33
CA ILE A 379 -0.62 5.29 13.02
C ILE A 379 -2.02 4.68 13.10
N GLN A 380 -2.82 5.16 14.05
CA GLN A 380 -4.22 4.77 14.28
C GLN A 380 -5.08 6.03 14.43
N ALA A 381 -6.20 6.10 13.68
CA ALA A 381 -7.19 7.17 13.73
C ALA A 381 -8.32 6.85 14.72
#